data_0a2f46c61096004441d96d2be2a4f988
#
_entry.id   0a2f46c61096004441d96d2be2a4f988
#
_cell.length_a   1.000
_cell.length_b   1.000
_cell.length_c   1.000
_cell.angle_alpha   90.00
_cell.angle_beta   90.00
_cell.angle_gamma   90.00
#
_symmetry.space_group_name_H-M   'P 1'
#
loop_
_entity.id
_entity.type
_entity.pdbx_description
1 polymer ?
#
loop_
_entity_poly.entity_id
_entity_poly.type
_entity_poly.pdbx_seq_one_letter_code
_entity_poly.pdbx_strand_id
1 'polypeptide(L)'
;MILVTGATGHVGSELVRRLAAAGEPVRAMTRRPAKARFPVGAEAVYGDAADPESLAAAFAGVDGAFLMSAQAVGTAPEPTHDLALAAAAERAGVRRVVKLSTLDGGTDDDPIARWQRTAEAAVTDPARGFAWTLLRPGRFMSNALQWAGQLRAGDEVAIPFADRPAASIDPADLAEIAALALTTGEHAGVVHELSGPQSLTPTEELAVLGEILGRDLRVRSVPVEAARAGMSLPHSGLRSSGGTPIGFPPEVVDAIMRRTLDGDRGSEVLPTVEKVLGRPARTFAQWARAHAEEFPRP
;
A
#
# COMPACT_ATOMS: atom_id res chain seq x y z
N MET A 1 14.41 -5.47 -17.56
CA MET A 1 13.04 -4.90 -17.50
C MET A 1 12.44 -5.15 -16.13
N ILE A 2 11.95 -4.10 -15.47
CA ILE A 2 11.29 -4.21 -14.16
C ILE A 2 9.78 -3.97 -14.34
N LEU A 3 8.94 -4.91 -13.89
CA LEU A 3 7.49 -4.76 -13.88
C LEU A 3 7.02 -4.21 -12.54
N VAL A 4 6.16 -3.20 -12.57
CA VAL A 4 5.49 -2.66 -11.38
C VAL A 4 3.99 -2.93 -11.49
N THR A 5 3.45 -3.81 -10.64
CA THR A 5 2.00 -3.97 -10.49
C THR A 5 1.46 -2.90 -9.55
N GLY A 6 0.16 -2.59 -9.63
CA GLY A 6 -0.39 -1.47 -8.87
C GLY A 6 0.24 -0.11 -9.23
N ALA A 7 0.75 0.04 -10.45
CA ALA A 7 1.55 1.19 -10.91
C ALA A 7 0.84 2.55 -10.83
N THR A 8 -0.48 2.58 -10.72
CA THR A 8 -1.28 3.81 -10.55
C THR A 8 -1.62 4.14 -9.09
N GLY A 9 -1.20 3.31 -8.14
CA GLY A 9 -1.36 3.53 -6.69
C GLY A 9 -0.24 4.39 -6.11
N HIS A 10 -0.36 4.80 -4.84
CA HIS A 10 0.59 5.71 -4.18
C HIS A 10 2.03 5.18 -4.16
N VAL A 11 2.24 3.92 -3.81
CA VAL A 11 3.59 3.30 -3.83
C VAL A 11 4.04 3.01 -5.25
N GLY A 12 3.17 2.39 -6.07
CA GLY A 12 3.54 1.96 -7.41
C GLY A 12 3.88 3.11 -8.35
N SER A 13 3.14 4.22 -8.31
CA SER A 13 3.43 5.40 -9.16
C SER A 13 4.76 6.05 -8.78
N GLU A 14 5.05 6.15 -7.50
CA GLU A 14 6.32 6.66 -6.99
C GLU A 14 7.49 5.74 -7.37
N LEU A 15 7.30 4.42 -7.28
CA LEU A 15 8.30 3.45 -7.71
C LEU A 15 8.59 3.55 -9.22
N VAL A 16 7.54 3.63 -10.05
CA VAL A 16 7.71 3.83 -11.51
C VAL A 16 8.49 5.12 -11.80
N ARG A 17 8.16 6.22 -11.11
CA ARG A 17 8.84 7.50 -11.27
C ARG A 17 10.33 7.39 -10.92
N ARG A 18 10.67 6.72 -9.82
CA ARG A 18 12.05 6.54 -9.35
C ARG A 18 12.87 5.66 -10.29
N LEU A 19 12.33 4.53 -10.69
CA LEU A 19 13.00 3.61 -11.60
C LEU A 19 13.25 4.28 -12.95
N ALA A 20 12.26 4.97 -13.52
CA ALA A 20 12.43 5.71 -14.76
C ALA A 20 13.47 6.83 -14.65
N ALA A 21 13.48 7.59 -13.54
CA ALA A 21 14.47 8.63 -13.29
C ALA A 21 15.89 8.08 -13.12
N ALA A 22 16.04 6.83 -12.65
CA ALA A 22 17.32 6.12 -12.56
C ALA A 22 17.76 5.50 -13.92
N GLY A 23 16.95 5.63 -14.96
CA GLY A 23 17.24 5.04 -16.28
C GLY A 23 16.96 3.54 -16.36
N GLU A 24 16.27 2.97 -15.37
CA GLU A 24 15.87 1.56 -15.40
C GLU A 24 14.73 1.33 -16.41
N PRO A 25 14.81 0.28 -17.23
CA PRO A 25 13.68 -0.09 -18.08
C PRO A 25 12.50 -0.55 -17.24
N VAL A 26 11.43 0.24 -17.18
CA VAL A 26 10.27 -0.03 -16.33
C VAL A 26 8.99 -0.22 -17.12
N ARG A 27 8.23 -1.25 -16.75
CA ARG A 27 6.89 -1.54 -17.27
C ARG A 27 5.87 -1.35 -16.16
N ALA A 28 4.92 -0.43 -16.38
CA ALA A 28 3.87 -0.05 -15.44
C ALA A 28 2.57 -0.78 -15.78
N MET A 29 2.23 -1.81 -14.99
CA MET A 29 1.03 -2.62 -15.22
C MET A 29 -0.22 -1.93 -14.66
N THR A 30 -1.24 -1.80 -15.49
CA THR A 30 -2.54 -1.24 -15.11
C THR A 30 -3.67 -1.84 -15.95
N ARG A 31 -4.89 -1.89 -15.40
CA ARG A 31 -6.10 -2.28 -16.12
C ARG A 31 -6.58 -1.24 -17.13
N ARG A 32 -6.03 -0.03 -17.13
CA ARG A 32 -6.45 1.11 -17.97
C ARG A 32 -5.25 1.89 -18.51
N PRO A 33 -4.38 1.27 -19.34
CA PRO A 33 -3.15 1.92 -19.82
C PRO A 33 -3.41 3.22 -20.58
N ALA A 34 -4.46 3.29 -21.36
CA ALA A 34 -4.82 4.51 -22.11
C ALA A 34 -5.19 5.72 -21.24
N LYS A 35 -5.60 5.49 -19.98
CA LYS A 35 -5.95 6.55 -19.01
C LYS A 35 -4.82 6.88 -18.03
N ALA A 36 -3.81 6.03 -17.93
CA ALA A 36 -2.68 6.24 -17.03
C ALA A 36 -1.69 7.27 -17.62
N ARG A 37 -1.01 7.97 -16.73
CA ARG A 37 0.08 8.88 -17.08
C ARG A 37 1.31 8.45 -16.31
N PHE A 38 2.36 8.10 -17.02
CA PHE A 38 3.64 7.71 -16.46
C PHE A 38 4.75 8.61 -17.00
N PRO A 39 5.89 8.71 -16.31
CA PRO A 39 7.04 9.48 -16.79
C PRO A 39 7.60 8.89 -18.09
N VAL A 40 8.36 9.71 -18.82
CA VAL A 40 9.14 9.27 -19.98
C VAL A 40 10.09 8.14 -19.53
N GLY A 41 10.19 7.07 -20.33
CA GLY A 41 10.98 5.89 -20.01
C GLY A 41 10.19 4.77 -19.34
N ALA A 42 8.93 5.00 -18.95
CA ALA A 42 8.06 3.94 -18.45
C ALA A 42 7.06 3.48 -19.52
N GLU A 43 7.01 2.17 -19.76
CA GLU A 43 6.05 1.52 -20.67
C GLU A 43 4.75 1.19 -19.92
N ALA A 44 3.60 1.74 -20.36
CA ALA A 44 2.31 1.34 -19.82
C ALA A 44 1.84 0.03 -20.50
N VAL A 45 1.48 -0.97 -19.69
CA VAL A 45 0.98 -2.25 -20.20
C VAL A 45 -0.36 -2.62 -19.56
N TYR A 46 -1.23 -3.24 -20.34
CA TYR A 46 -2.44 -3.86 -19.80
C TYR A 46 -2.10 -5.11 -19.00
N GLY A 47 -2.68 -5.25 -17.81
CA GLY A 47 -2.64 -6.47 -17.03
C GLY A 47 -3.69 -6.44 -15.93
N ASP A 48 -4.38 -7.55 -15.76
CA ASP A 48 -5.35 -7.79 -14.70
C ASP A 48 -4.99 -9.11 -14.00
N ALA A 49 -4.88 -9.10 -12.68
CA ALA A 49 -4.57 -10.29 -11.90
C ALA A 49 -5.65 -11.39 -12.01
N ALA A 50 -6.86 -11.03 -12.44
CA ALA A 50 -7.94 -11.97 -12.73
C ALA A 50 -7.88 -12.54 -14.17
N ASP A 51 -6.97 -12.07 -15.02
CA ASP A 51 -6.82 -12.47 -16.42
C ASP A 51 -5.40 -13.05 -16.68
N PRO A 52 -5.25 -14.38 -16.64
CA PRO A 52 -3.95 -15.04 -16.83
C PRO A 52 -3.25 -14.74 -18.17
N GLU A 53 -4.00 -14.49 -19.24
CA GLU A 53 -3.42 -14.19 -20.56
C GLU A 53 -2.77 -12.80 -20.56
N SER A 54 -3.46 -11.83 -19.94
CA SER A 54 -2.91 -10.47 -19.78
C SER A 54 -1.65 -10.47 -18.90
N LEU A 55 -1.60 -11.31 -17.87
CA LEU A 55 -0.41 -11.46 -17.05
C LEU A 55 0.76 -12.05 -17.84
N ALA A 56 0.53 -13.07 -18.66
CA ALA A 56 1.58 -13.67 -19.48
C ALA A 56 2.23 -12.61 -20.40
N ALA A 57 1.41 -11.75 -21.03
CA ALA A 57 1.89 -10.66 -21.86
C ALA A 57 2.65 -9.58 -21.05
N ALA A 58 2.11 -9.18 -19.87
CA ALA A 58 2.73 -8.16 -19.04
C ALA A 58 4.09 -8.59 -18.47
N PHE A 59 4.25 -9.85 -18.10
CA PHE A 59 5.48 -10.41 -17.54
C PHE A 59 6.53 -10.85 -18.59
N ALA A 60 6.21 -10.85 -19.87
CA ALA A 60 7.16 -11.27 -20.91
C ALA A 60 8.45 -10.43 -20.89
N GLY A 61 9.61 -11.09 -20.73
CA GLY A 61 10.92 -10.45 -20.69
C GLY A 61 11.23 -9.61 -19.46
N VAL A 62 10.51 -9.85 -18.35
CA VAL A 62 10.70 -9.17 -17.06
C VAL A 62 11.74 -9.91 -16.24
N ASP A 63 12.72 -9.18 -15.70
CA ASP A 63 13.78 -9.69 -14.81
C ASP A 63 13.49 -9.49 -13.33
N GLY A 64 12.81 -8.38 -13.01
CA GLY A 64 12.42 -8.00 -11.66
C GLY A 64 10.98 -7.54 -11.60
N ALA A 65 10.25 -7.86 -10.54
CA ALA A 65 8.84 -7.48 -10.39
C ALA A 65 8.53 -6.95 -8.98
N PHE A 66 7.81 -5.82 -8.93
CA PHE A 66 7.14 -5.37 -7.72
C PHE A 66 5.70 -5.88 -7.75
N LEU A 67 5.35 -6.72 -6.78
CA LEU A 67 4.05 -7.36 -6.68
C LEU A 67 3.19 -6.71 -5.59
N MET A 68 2.11 -6.08 -6.03
CA MET A 68 1.05 -5.53 -5.19
C MET A 68 -0.30 -5.90 -5.80
N SER A 69 -1.18 -6.43 -4.99
CA SER A 69 -2.56 -6.75 -5.35
C SER A 69 -3.52 -5.74 -4.72
N ALA A 70 -4.52 -5.33 -5.48
CA ALA A 70 -5.63 -4.53 -4.98
C ALA A 70 -6.82 -5.39 -4.52
N GLN A 71 -6.66 -6.71 -4.45
CA GLN A 71 -7.70 -7.60 -3.93
C GLN A 71 -7.87 -7.40 -2.43
N ALA A 72 -9.08 -7.11 -2.03
CA ALA A 72 -9.37 -6.93 -0.62
C ALA A 72 -9.47 -8.26 0.13
N VAL A 73 -8.99 -8.28 1.35
CA VAL A 73 -9.08 -9.43 2.26
C VAL A 73 -10.53 -9.87 2.41
N GLY A 74 -10.77 -11.17 2.32
CA GLY A 74 -12.10 -11.77 2.50
C GLY A 74 -13.02 -11.68 1.28
N THR A 75 -12.60 -11.08 0.16
CA THR A 75 -13.39 -11.06 -1.09
C THR A 75 -13.32 -12.36 -1.89
N ALA A 76 -12.46 -13.27 -1.46
CA ALA A 76 -12.33 -14.65 -1.93
C ALA A 76 -11.84 -15.51 -0.75
N PRO A 77 -11.85 -16.84 -0.85
CA PRO A 77 -11.31 -17.72 0.20
C PRO A 77 -9.81 -17.53 0.45
N GLU A 78 -9.07 -17.09 -0.57
CA GLU A 78 -7.61 -16.89 -0.54
C GLU A 78 -7.18 -15.71 -1.43
N PRO A 79 -5.93 -15.20 -1.34
CA PRO A 79 -5.42 -14.07 -2.10
C PRO A 79 -5.15 -14.44 -3.57
N THR A 80 -6.20 -14.79 -4.32
CA THR A 80 -6.10 -15.31 -5.69
C THR A 80 -5.31 -14.42 -6.63
N HIS A 81 -5.39 -13.09 -6.48
CA HIS A 81 -4.62 -12.16 -7.30
C HIS A 81 -3.12 -12.21 -6.97
N ASP A 82 -2.74 -12.29 -5.70
CA ASP A 82 -1.34 -12.43 -5.31
C ASP A 82 -0.76 -13.75 -5.80
N LEU A 83 -1.53 -14.84 -5.67
CA LEU A 83 -1.15 -16.16 -6.18
C LEU A 83 -0.96 -16.15 -7.70
N ALA A 84 -1.86 -15.49 -8.44
CA ALA A 84 -1.79 -15.36 -9.89
C ALA A 84 -0.56 -14.54 -10.33
N LEU A 85 -0.26 -13.44 -9.64
CA LEU A 85 0.91 -12.61 -9.90
C LEU A 85 2.22 -13.38 -9.65
N ALA A 86 2.33 -14.10 -8.53
CA ALA A 86 3.50 -14.92 -8.22
C ALA A 86 3.71 -16.04 -9.25
N ALA A 87 2.62 -16.72 -9.65
CA ALA A 87 2.67 -17.76 -10.67
C ALA A 87 3.02 -17.20 -12.08
N ALA A 88 2.59 -15.99 -12.42
CA ALA A 88 2.95 -15.34 -13.66
C ALA A 88 4.44 -14.94 -13.68
N ALA A 89 4.96 -14.43 -12.57
CA ALA A 89 6.37 -14.12 -12.39
C ALA A 89 7.25 -15.37 -12.56
N GLU A 90 6.85 -16.48 -11.94
CA GLU A 90 7.55 -17.76 -12.05
C GLU A 90 7.59 -18.26 -13.51
N ARG A 91 6.43 -18.32 -14.17
CA ARG A 91 6.35 -18.76 -15.58
C ARG A 91 7.17 -17.90 -16.54
N ALA A 92 7.31 -16.61 -16.23
CA ALA A 92 8.12 -15.69 -17.03
C ALA A 92 9.62 -15.73 -16.71
N GLY A 93 10.04 -16.52 -15.70
CA GLY A 93 11.44 -16.61 -15.28
C GLY A 93 11.95 -15.35 -14.58
N VAL A 94 11.06 -14.60 -13.91
CA VAL A 94 11.45 -13.43 -13.09
C VAL A 94 12.40 -13.87 -12.00
N ARG A 95 13.51 -13.15 -11.86
CA ARG A 95 14.55 -13.51 -10.89
C ARG A 95 14.39 -12.80 -9.54
N ARG A 96 14.01 -11.52 -9.55
CA ARG A 96 13.86 -10.70 -8.35
C ARG A 96 12.40 -10.31 -8.16
N VAL A 97 11.88 -10.56 -6.96
CA VAL A 97 10.50 -10.23 -6.62
C VAL A 97 10.49 -9.41 -5.33
N VAL A 98 9.90 -8.22 -5.37
CA VAL A 98 9.60 -7.42 -4.19
C VAL A 98 8.09 -7.44 -3.98
N LYS A 99 7.65 -8.01 -2.86
CA LYS A 99 6.22 -8.11 -2.50
C LYS A 99 5.85 -7.05 -1.48
N LEU A 100 4.87 -6.23 -1.82
CA LEU A 100 4.22 -5.37 -0.84
C LEU A 100 3.23 -6.21 -0.02
N SER A 101 3.46 -6.29 1.28
CA SER A 101 2.62 -6.95 2.28
C SER A 101 2.12 -5.93 3.29
N THR A 102 1.85 -6.34 4.52
CA THR A 102 1.49 -5.47 5.65
C THR A 102 2.26 -5.85 6.89
N LEU A 103 2.44 -4.93 7.82
CA LEU A 103 3.00 -5.21 9.13
C LEU A 103 2.12 -6.29 9.82
N ASP A 104 2.74 -7.42 10.14
CA ASP A 104 2.04 -8.53 10.77
C ASP A 104 1.96 -8.30 12.29
N GLY A 105 0.76 -8.09 12.76
CA GLY A 105 0.44 -7.96 14.18
C GLY A 105 -0.64 -8.94 14.63
N GLY A 106 -1.07 -9.84 13.72
CA GLY A 106 -2.17 -10.76 13.97
C GLY A 106 -1.74 -12.14 14.45
N THR A 107 -2.62 -12.77 15.21
CA THR A 107 -2.53 -14.19 15.59
C THR A 107 -2.89 -15.09 14.39
N ASP A 108 -2.74 -16.41 14.56
CA ASP A 108 -3.09 -17.39 13.51
C ASP A 108 -4.59 -17.38 13.16
N ASP A 109 -5.44 -16.95 14.09
CA ASP A 109 -6.89 -16.84 13.89
C ASP A 109 -7.29 -15.52 13.16
N ASP A 110 -6.36 -14.59 12.98
CA ASP A 110 -6.63 -13.32 12.31
C ASP A 110 -6.73 -13.53 10.78
N PRO A 111 -7.90 -13.24 10.16
CA PRO A 111 -8.10 -13.46 8.73
C PRO A 111 -7.22 -12.58 7.85
N ILE A 112 -6.84 -11.38 8.32
CA ILE A 112 -5.94 -10.47 7.60
C ILE A 112 -4.52 -11.05 7.62
N ALA A 113 -4.05 -11.51 8.77
CA ALA A 113 -2.74 -12.13 8.89
C ALA A 113 -2.62 -13.41 8.05
N ARG A 114 -3.62 -14.31 8.11
CA ARG A 114 -3.65 -15.51 7.27
C ARG A 114 -3.59 -15.18 5.78
N TRP A 115 -4.41 -14.23 5.34
CA TRP A 115 -4.41 -13.77 3.94
C TRP A 115 -3.03 -13.31 3.48
N GLN A 116 -2.39 -12.44 4.28
CA GLN A 116 -1.07 -11.93 3.94
C GLN A 116 0.00 -13.01 3.96
N ARG A 117 0.00 -13.91 4.96
CA ARG A 117 0.94 -15.04 5.04
C ARG A 117 0.80 -15.97 3.83
N THR A 118 -0.42 -16.24 3.37
CA THR A 118 -0.65 -17.04 2.16
C THR A 118 -0.06 -16.33 0.92
N ALA A 119 -0.27 -15.01 0.78
CA ALA A 119 0.28 -14.22 -0.30
C ALA A 119 1.81 -14.16 -0.25
N GLU A 120 2.40 -14.05 0.94
CA GLU A 120 3.85 -14.07 1.15
C GLU A 120 4.45 -15.43 0.84
N ALA A 121 3.82 -16.52 1.31
CA ALA A 121 4.26 -17.89 1.05
C ALA A 121 4.38 -18.19 -0.45
N ALA A 122 3.48 -17.64 -1.26
CA ALA A 122 3.55 -17.77 -2.73
C ALA A 122 4.79 -17.11 -3.34
N VAL A 123 5.43 -16.17 -2.65
CA VAL A 123 6.66 -15.50 -3.13
C VAL A 123 7.90 -16.10 -2.48
N THR A 124 7.81 -16.52 -1.23
CA THR A 124 8.95 -17.05 -0.47
C THR A 124 9.17 -18.55 -0.66
N ASP A 125 8.30 -19.26 -1.40
CA ASP A 125 8.46 -20.67 -1.73
C ASP A 125 9.79 -20.90 -2.47
N PRO A 126 10.72 -21.70 -1.87
CA PRO A 126 12.03 -21.96 -2.48
C PRO A 126 11.94 -22.64 -3.87
N ALA A 127 10.85 -23.37 -4.14
CA ALA A 127 10.65 -24.03 -5.43
C ALA A 127 10.53 -23.04 -6.61
N ARG A 128 10.14 -21.78 -6.35
CA ARG A 128 10.01 -20.74 -7.35
C ARG A 128 11.34 -20.09 -7.75
N GLY A 129 12.36 -20.23 -6.90
CA GLY A 129 13.71 -19.70 -7.17
C GLY A 129 13.84 -18.19 -7.20
N PHE A 130 12.88 -17.44 -6.63
CA PHE A 130 12.97 -15.98 -6.55
C PHE A 130 14.03 -15.52 -5.55
N ALA A 131 14.81 -14.51 -5.92
CA ALA A 131 15.47 -13.62 -4.97
C ALA A 131 14.39 -12.64 -4.46
N TRP A 132 13.69 -13.04 -3.42
CA TRP A 132 12.52 -12.30 -2.91
C TRP A 132 12.86 -11.30 -1.81
N THR A 133 12.07 -10.24 -1.71
CA THR A 133 12.06 -9.28 -0.60
C THR A 133 10.62 -9.01 -0.21
N LEU A 134 10.30 -9.04 1.08
CA LEU A 134 8.99 -8.67 1.60
C LEU A 134 9.06 -7.29 2.24
N LEU A 135 8.15 -6.38 1.85
CA LEU A 135 7.95 -5.10 2.49
C LEU A 135 6.66 -5.16 3.30
N ARG A 136 6.77 -5.06 4.63
CA ARG A 136 5.65 -5.10 5.58
C ARG A 136 5.47 -3.71 6.21
N PRO A 137 4.83 -2.75 5.53
CA PRO A 137 4.54 -1.45 6.09
C PRO A 137 3.37 -1.50 7.07
N GLY A 138 3.38 -0.57 8.04
CA GLY A 138 2.19 -0.16 8.79
C GLY A 138 1.25 0.72 7.95
N ARG A 139 0.52 1.62 8.63
CA ARG A 139 -0.40 2.57 8.00
C ARG A 139 0.35 3.53 7.06
N PHE A 140 -0.30 3.97 5.98
CA PHE A 140 0.26 4.95 5.05
C PHE A 140 -0.16 6.40 5.38
N MET A 141 0.76 7.36 5.24
CA MET A 141 0.44 8.79 5.33
C MET A 141 -0.60 9.21 4.27
N SER A 142 -0.57 8.58 3.09
CA SER A 142 -1.55 8.81 2.02
C SER A 142 -3.00 8.47 2.40
N ASN A 143 -3.25 7.79 3.52
CA ASN A 143 -4.60 7.57 4.02
C ASN A 143 -5.28 8.89 4.40
N ALA A 144 -4.52 9.94 4.72
CA ALA A 144 -5.06 11.28 4.96
C ALA A 144 -5.77 11.89 3.74
N LEU A 145 -5.47 11.43 2.52
CA LEU A 145 -6.14 11.91 1.29
C LEU A 145 -7.66 11.61 1.29
N GLN A 146 -8.12 10.64 2.08
CA GLN A 146 -9.55 10.41 2.28
C GLN A 146 -10.29 11.62 2.88
N TRP A 147 -9.58 12.53 3.57
CA TRP A 147 -10.15 13.73 4.15
C TRP A 147 -10.41 14.83 3.11
N ALA A 148 -9.74 14.79 1.97
CA ALA A 148 -9.84 15.82 0.93
C ALA A 148 -11.28 16.10 0.48
N GLY A 149 -12.12 15.04 0.40
CA GLY A 149 -13.54 15.19 0.05
C GLY A 149 -14.33 15.99 1.08
N GLN A 150 -14.08 15.77 2.36
CA GLN A 150 -14.74 16.48 3.46
C GLN A 150 -14.22 17.92 3.58
N LEU A 151 -12.91 18.12 3.37
CA LEU A 151 -12.26 19.44 3.43
C LEU A 151 -12.70 20.41 2.31
N ARG A 152 -13.34 19.90 1.25
CA ARG A 152 -14.04 20.73 0.25
C ARG A 152 -15.34 21.33 0.80
N ALA A 153 -15.97 20.67 1.76
CA ALA A 153 -17.24 21.09 2.32
C ALA A 153 -17.07 21.99 3.57
N GLY A 154 -15.89 21.99 4.18
CA GLY A 154 -15.60 22.78 5.38
C GLY A 154 -14.36 22.32 6.13
N ASP A 155 -14.21 22.78 7.36
CA ASP A 155 -13.02 22.53 8.20
C ASP A 155 -13.22 21.38 9.20
N GLU A 156 -14.39 20.74 9.21
CA GLU A 156 -14.68 19.60 10.06
C GLU A 156 -14.51 18.27 9.32
N VAL A 157 -13.74 17.35 9.90
CA VAL A 157 -13.48 16.02 9.32
C VAL A 157 -13.97 14.94 10.28
N ALA A 158 -14.84 14.07 9.80
CA ALA A 158 -15.30 12.90 10.53
C ALA A 158 -14.23 11.82 10.46
N ILE A 159 -13.63 11.50 11.60
CA ILE A 159 -12.52 10.53 11.68
C ILE A 159 -12.87 9.43 12.68
N PRO A 160 -12.98 8.16 12.24
CA PRO A 160 -13.09 7.04 13.16
C PRO A 160 -11.73 6.81 13.86
N PHE A 161 -11.78 6.42 15.13
CA PHE A 161 -10.59 6.12 15.93
C PHE A 161 -9.56 7.26 15.95
N ALA A 162 -10.05 8.49 16.08
CA ALA A 162 -9.23 9.71 15.95
C ALA A 162 -8.15 9.86 17.04
N ASP A 163 -8.25 9.09 18.11
CA ASP A 163 -7.34 9.01 19.25
C ASP A 163 -6.35 7.83 19.20
N ARG A 164 -6.41 6.98 18.15
CA ARG A 164 -5.56 5.80 18.04
C ARG A 164 -4.29 6.12 17.25
N PRO A 165 -3.11 6.08 17.88
CA PRO A 165 -1.86 6.44 17.20
C PRO A 165 -1.44 5.38 16.19
N ALA A 166 -0.75 5.83 15.14
CA ALA A 166 -0.08 4.97 14.18
C ALA A 166 1.23 5.60 13.71
N ALA A 167 2.26 4.79 13.49
CA ALA A 167 3.51 5.23 12.91
C ALA A 167 3.41 5.18 11.37
N SER A 168 2.60 6.08 10.80
CA SER A 168 2.29 6.14 9.38
C SER A 168 3.54 6.38 8.54
N ILE A 169 3.74 5.60 7.46
CA ILE A 169 4.89 5.70 6.56
C ILE A 169 4.54 6.44 5.27
N ASP A 170 5.50 7.23 4.76
CA ASP A 170 5.40 7.85 3.44
C ASP A 170 5.52 6.78 2.33
N PRO A 171 4.57 6.67 1.39
CA PRO A 171 4.70 5.80 0.23
C PRO A 171 6.00 5.98 -0.57
N ALA A 172 6.59 7.18 -0.55
CA ALA A 172 7.84 7.48 -1.22
C ALA A 172 9.05 6.78 -0.57
N ASP A 173 9.04 6.56 0.76
CA ASP A 173 10.09 5.78 1.45
C ASP A 173 9.98 4.29 1.07
N LEU A 174 8.77 3.77 1.00
CA LEU A 174 8.52 2.39 0.53
C LEU A 174 8.98 2.19 -0.91
N ALA A 175 8.66 3.12 -1.80
CA ALA A 175 9.06 3.06 -3.21
C ALA A 175 10.58 3.12 -3.36
N GLU A 176 11.28 3.88 -2.52
CA GLU A 176 12.75 3.97 -2.52
C GLU A 176 13.38 2.64 -2.09
N ILE A 177 12.88 2.02 -1.01
CA ILE A 177 13.33 0.70 -0.57
C ILE A 177 13.01 -0.39 -1.62
N ALA A 178 11.81 -0.35 -2.23
CA ALA A 178 11.45 -1.26 -3.30
C ALA A 178 12.37 -1.13 -4.51
N ALA A 179 12.74 0.10 -4.89
CA ALA A 179 13.68 0.34 -5.99
C ALA A 179 15.06 -0.25 -5.70
N LEU A 180 15.61 -0.03 -4.49
CA LEU A 180 16.86 -0.63 -4.06
C LEU A 180 16.81 -2.16 -4.12
N ALA A 181 15.77 -2.77 -3.57
CA ALA A 181 15.59 -4.23 -3.57
C ALA A 181 15.47 -4.83 -4.98
N LEU A 182 14.90 -4.07 -5.94
CA LEU A 182 14.79 -4.50 -7.33
C LEU A 182 16.07 -4.33 -8.14
N THR A 183 16.92 -3.36 -7.79
CA THR A 183 18.10 -3.00 -8.59
C THR A 183 19.41 -3.52 -8.02
N THR A 184 19.49 -3.73 -6.69
CA THR A 184 20.64 -4.35 -6.02
C THR A 184 20.35 -5.83 -5.69
N GLY A 185 21.26 -6.59 -5.22
CA GLY A 185 21.04 -7.95 -4.70
C GLY A 185 21.00 -8.04 -3.18
N GLU A 186 21.11 -6.91 -2.50
CA GLU A 186 21.43 -6.84 -1.06
C GLU A 186 20.23 -7.18 -0.16
N HIS A 187 19.01 -7.13 -0.70
CA HIS A 187 17.79 -7.36 0.07
C HIS A 187 17.13 -8.72 -0.18
N ALA A 188 17.80 -9.62 -0.91
CA ALA A 188 17.28 -10.95 -1.20
C ALA A 188 17.12 -11.80 0.06
N GLY A 189 15.95 -12.40 0.23
CA GLY A 189 15.59 -13.20 1.42
C GLY A 189 15.27 -12.38 2.66
N VAL A 190 15.07 -11.07 2.54
CA VAL A 190 14.86 -10.18 3.67
C VAL A 190 13.40 -9.75 3.79
N VAL A 191 12.90 -9.74 5.03
CA VAL A 191 11.63 -9.10 5.41
C VAL A 191 11.93 -7.75 6.04
N HIS A 192 11.43 -6.69 5.45
CA HIS A 192 11.49 -5.33 5.98
C HIS A 192 10.16 -4.96 6.62
N GLU A 193 10.11 -4.90 7.94
CA GLU A 193 9.02 -4.28 8.67
C GLU A 193 9.26 -2.77 8.73
N LEU A 194 8.27 -1.98 8.33
CA LEU A 194 8.47 -0.58 7.98
C LEU A 194 7.40 0.32 8.62
N SER A 195 7.84 1.41 9.22
CA SER A 195 6.98 2.47 9.75
C SER A 195 7.52 3.86 9.41
N GLY A 196 6.70 4.87 9.63
CA GLY A 196 7.16 6.26 9.67
C GLY A 196 7.95 6.58 10.95
N PRO A 197 8.51 7.81 11.03
CA PRO A 197 9.38 8.21 12.14
C PRO A 197 8.62 8.71 13.36
N GLN A 198 7.30 8.81 13.30
CA GLN A 198 6.46 9.41 14.33
C GLN A 198 5.20 8.57 14.52
N SER A 199 4.85 8.29 15.78
CA SER A 199 3.57 7.69 16.14
C SER A 199 2.59 8.82 16.43
N LEU A 200 1.68 9.10 15.50
CA LEU A 200 0.69 10.18 15.56
C LEU A 200 -0.73 9.62 15.55
N THR A 201 -1.61 10.24 16.31
CA THR A 201 -3.04 10.03 16.17
C THR A 201 -3.56 10.73 14.90
N PRO A 202 -4.69 10.28 14.33
CA PRO A 202 -5.33 11.01 13.23
C PRO A 202 -5.70 12.45 13.58
N THR A 203 -5.97 12.75 14.86
CA THR A 203 -6.19 14.11 15.36
C THR A 203 -4.92 14.97 15.22
N GLU A 204 -3.76 14.43 15.59
CA GLU A 204 -2.48 15.13 15.45
C GLU A 204 -2.07 15.28 13.98
N GLU A 205 -2.30 14.25 13.16
CA GLU A 205 -2.09 14.35 11.70
C GLU A 205 -2.96 15.45 11.08
N LEU A 206 -4.24 15.57 11.49
CA LEU A 206 -5.14 16.61 11.00
C LEU A 206 -4.70 18.00 11.47
N ALA A 207 -4.21 18.14 12.70
CA ALA A 207 -3.66 19.40 13.21
C ALA A 207 -2.45 19.86 12.40
N VAL A 208 -1.50 18.95 12.14
CA VAL A 208 -0.33 19.24 11.28
C VAL A 208 -0.76 19.65 9.86
N LEU A 209 -1.77 18.98 9.30
CA LEU A 209 -2.32 19.35 7.98
C LEU A 209 -2.96 20.75 8.04
N GLY A 210 -3.71 21.07 9.09
CA GLY A 210 -4.31 22.39 9.33
C GLY A 210 -3.28 23.51 9.34
N GLU A 211 -2.17 23.33 10.05
CA GLU A 211 -1.05 24.30 10.08
C GLU A 211 -0.48 24.53 8.67
N ILE A 212 -0.28 23.47 7.89
CA ILE A 212 0.27 23.54 6.53
C ILE A 212 -0.68 24.25 5.57
N LEU A 213 -1.99 24.00 5.71
CA LEU A 213 -3.02 24.60 4.86
C LEU A 213 -3.44 25.99 5.32
N GLY A 214 -3.01 26.44 6.51
CA GLY A 214 -3.46 27.70 7.14
C GLY A 214 -4.95 27.67 7.51
N ARG A 215 -5.47 26.52 7.97
CA ARG A 215 -6.89 26.28 8.29
C ARG A 215 -7.05 25.76 9.73
N ASP A 216 -8.12 26.16 10.42
CA ASP A 216 -8.50 25.62 11.72
C ASP A 216 -9.30 24.32 11.54
N LEU A 217 -8.62 23.22 11.22
CA LEU A 217 -9.26 21.95 10.99
C LEU A 217 -9.68 21.28 12.29
N ARG A 218 -10.88 20.72 12.33
CA ARG A 218 -11.47 20.11 13.52
C ARG A 218 -11.87 18.67 13.27
N VAL A 219 -11.63 17.83 14.26
CA VAL A 219 -12.08 16.44 14.24
C VAL A 219 -13.51 16.36 14.76
N ARG A 220 -14.37 15.70 14.00
CA ARG A 220 -15.63 15.17 14.50
C ARG A 220 -15.45 13.67 14.73
N SER A 221 -15.45 13.27 16.00
CA SER A 221 -15.32 11.84 16.35
C SER A 221 -16.49 11.03 15.81
N VAL A 222 -16.17 9.86 15.27
CA VAL A 222 -17.15 8.87 14.82
C VAL A 222 -17.28 7.80 15.90
N PRO A 223 -18.48 7.53 16.44
CA PRO A 223 -18.68 6.45 17.39
C PRO A 223 -18.21 5.11 16.85
N VAL A 224 -17.65 4.26 17.72
CA VAL A 224 -17.09 2.94 17.36
C VAL A 224 -18.09 2.09 16.57
N GLU A 225 -19.35 2.05 17.01
CA GLU A 225 -20.41 1.29 16.33
C GLU A 225 -20.72 1.83 14.93
N ALA A 226 -20.69 3.15 14.76
CA ALA A 226 -20.89 3.77 13.46
C ALA A 226 -19.68 3.51 12.53
N ALA A 227 -18.46 3.50 13.06
CA ALA A 227 -17.26 3.13 12.32
C ALA A 227 -17.33 1.67 11.86
N ARG A 228 -17.71 0.75 12.76
CA ARG A 228 -17.93 -0.67 12.45
C ARG A 228 -18.98 -0.85 11.34
N ALA A 229 -20.13 -0.22 11.48
CA ALA A 229 -21.21 -0.30 10.50
C ALA A 229 -20.75 0.25 9.12
N GLY A 230 -20.01 1.35 9.12
CA GLY A 230 -19.45 1.97 7.91
C GLY A 230 -18.50 1.05 7.13
N MET A 231 -17.70 0.24 7.83
CA MET A 231 -16.79 -0.73 7.20
C MET A 231 -17.54 -1.85 6.47
N SER A 232 -18.73 -2.22 6.93
CA SER A 232 -19.56 -3.27 6.31
C SER A 232 -20.36 -2.75 5.10
N LEU A 233 -20.45 -1.43 4.92
CA LEU A 233 -21.17 -0.84 3.78
C LEU A 233 -20.28 -0.79 2.54
N PRO A 234 -20.86 -0.91 1.33
CA PRO A 234 -20.14 -0.69 0.09
C PRO A 234 -19.51 0.70 0.04
N HIS A 235 -18.21 0.77 -0.18
CA HIS A 235 -17.47 2.04 -0.31
C HIS A 235 -16.50 2.02 -1.50
N SER A 236 -16.10 3.20 -1.95
CA SER A 236 -15.30 3.37 -3.17
C SER A 236 -13.90 2.78 -3.07
N GLY A 237 -13.37 2.59 -1.86
CA GLY A 237 -12.05 2.04 -1.60
C GLY A 237 -11.97 0.52 -1.73
N LEU A 238 -13.11 -0.18 -1.68
CA LEU A 238 -13.18 -1.63 -1.74
C LEU A 238 -14.11 -2.07 -2.86
N ARG A 239 -13.61 -2.92 -3.77
CA ARG A 239 -14.41 -3.38 -4.92
C ARG A 239 -14.30 -4.88 -5.09
N SER A 240 -15.41 -5.50 -5.53
CA SER A 240 -15.41 -6.89 -6.00
C SER A 240 -14.56 -7.04 -7.27
N SER A 241 -14.30 -8.27 -7.68
CA SER A 241 -13.63 -8.58 -8.94
C SER A 241 -14.32 -7.95 -10.16
N GLY A 242 -15.65 -7.79 -10.12
CA GLY A 242 -16.45 -7.09 -11.13
C GLY A 242 -16.45 -5.57 -11.03
N GLY A 243 -15.70 -4.97 -10.10
CA GLY A 243 -15.58 -3.52 -9.93
C GLY A 243 -16.69 -2.85 -9.12
N THR A 244 -17.67 -3.62 -8.61
CA THR A 244 -18.74 -3.10 -7.75
C THR A 244 -18.21 -2.76 -6.37
N PRO A 245 -18.52 -1.58 -5.79
CA PRO A 245 -18.17 -1.26 -4.40
C PRO A 245 -18.77 -2.29 -3.44
N ILE A 246 -17.98 -2.74 -2.48
CA ILE A 246 -18.38 -3.70 -1.45
C ILE A 246 -17.90 -3.22 -0.08
N GLY A 247 -18.48 -3.77 0.99
CA GLY A 247 -17.97 -3.63 2.34
C GLY A 247 -17.05 -4.80 2.71
N PHE A 248 -16.34 -4.65 3.82
CA PHE A 248 -15.57 -5.78 4.37
C PHE A 248 -16.51 -6.85 4.92
N PRO A 249 -16.15 -8.14 4.78
CA PRO A 249 -16.83 -9.23 5.48
C PRO A 249 -16.78 -9.07 7.01
N PRO A 250 -17.78 -9.58 7.75
CA PRO A 250 -17.85 -9.41 9.20
C PRO A 250 -16.58 -9.82 9.96
N GLU A 251 -15.98 -10.96 9.61
CA GLU A 251 -14.75 -11.46 10.22
C GLU A 251 -13.53 -10.53 9.99
N VAL A 252 -13.48 -9.85 8.85
CA VAL A 252 -12.44 -8.86 8.54
C VAL A 252 -12.70 -7.57 9.33
N VAL A 253 -13.96 -7.13 9.42
CA VAL A 253 -14.34 -5.99 10.27
C VAL A 253 -13.95 -6.26 11.72
N ASP A 254 -14.25 -7.46 12.25
CA ASP A 254 -13.89 -7.84 13.62
C ASP A 254 -12.38 -7.85 13.84
N ALA A 255 -11.61 -8.29 12.86
CA ALA A 255 -10.14 -8.26 12.92
C ALA A 255 -9.61 -6.81 12.93
N ILE A 256 -10.13 -5.95 12.05
CA ILE A 256 -9.76 -4.52 12.02
C ILE A 256 -10.10 -3.86 13.37
N MET A 257 -11.28 -4.14 13.91
CA MET A 257 -11.73 -3.58 15.20
C MET A 257 -10.81 -4.02 16.34
N ARG A 258 -10.49 -5.32 16.44
CA ARG A 258 -9.55 -5.83 17.46
C ARG A 258 -8.19 -5.15 17.35
N ARG A 259 -7.58 -5.13 16.17
CA ARG A 259 -6.28 -4.48 15.93
C ARG A 259 -6.29 -3.01 16.32
N THR A 260 -7.37 -2.30 16.01
CA THR A 260 -7.49 -0.87 16.31
C THR A 260 -7.76 -0.59 17.78
N LEU A 261 -8.61 -1.37 18.43
CA LEU A 261 -9.06 -1.10 19.82
C LEU A 261 -8.13 -1.68 20.86
N ASP A 262 -7.65 -2.92 20.66
CA ASP A 262 -6.79 -3.60 21.61
C ASP A 262 -5.32 -3.20 21.44
N GLY A 263 -5.00 -2.51 20.34
CA GLY A 263 -3.67 -2.13 19.93
C GLY A 263 -2.97 -3.24 19.16
N ASP A 264 -2.27 -2.83 18.13
CA ASP A 264 -1.34 -3.68 17.39
C ASP A 264 0.03 -2.99 17.32
N ARG A 265 0.95 -3.59 16.54
CA ARG A 265 2.28 -3.00 16.29
C ARG A 265 2.25 -1.74 15.41
N GLY A 266 1.08 -1.30 14.96
CA GLY A 266 0.93 -0.18 14.03
C GLY A 266 1.42 1.18 14.58
N SER A 267 1.55 1.32 15.90
CA SER A 267 2.10 2.52 16.56
C SER A 267 3.61 2.45 16.81
N GLU A 268 4.27 1.31 16.56
CA GLU A 268 5.71 1.15 16.75
C GLU A 268 6.51 1.96 15.70
N VAL A 269 7.44 2.77 16.18
CA VAL A 269 8.42 3.45 15.31
C VAL A 269 9.61 2.52 15.10
N LEU A 270 9.75 2.03 13.87
CA LEU A 270 10.78 1.07 13.48
C LEU A 270 11.97 1.80 12.81
N PRO A 271 13.21 1.43 13.12
CA PRO A 271 14.38 2.09 12.56
C PRO A 271 14.73 1.64 11.12
N THR A 272 13.90 0.83 10.51
CA THR A 272 14.22 0.11 9.27
C THR A 272 14.45 1.05 8.08
N VAL A 273 13.61 2.10 7.93
CA VAL A 273 13.79 3.08 6.84
C VAL A 273 15.16 3.74 6.93
N GLU A 274 15.56 4.20 8.12
CA GLU A 274 16.85 4.85 8.32
C GLU A 274 18.01 3.87 8.08
N LYS A 275 17.89 2.63 8.56
CA LYS A 275 18.92 1.61 8.34
C LYS A 275 19.12 1.26 6.87
N VAL A 276 18.03 1.20 6.08
CA VAL A 276 18.09 0.82 4.67
C VAL A 276 18.48 2.00 3.78
N LEU A 277 17.92 3.19 4.05
CA LEU A 277 18.13 4.36 3.19
C LEU A 277 19.29 5.27 3.61
N GLY A 278 19.89 5.05 4.79
CA GLY A 278 20.96 5.90 5.34
C GLY A 278 20.50 7.33 5.69
N ARG A 279 19.22 7.56 5.79
CA ARG A 279 18.58 8.83 6.16
C ARG A 279 17.31 8.59 6.98
N PRO A 280 16.89 9.56 7.80
CA PRO A 280 15.62 9.47 8.50
C PRO A 280 14.43 9.25 7.54
N ALA A 281 13.41 8.52 8.01
CA ALA A 281 12.15 8.42 7.32
C ALA A 281 11.47 9.80 7.23
N ARG A 282 10.67 10.02 6.18
CA ARG A 282 9.91 11.27 5.99
C ARG A 282 8.84 11.41 7.07
N THR A 283 8.73 12.63 7.64
CA THR A 283 7.69 12.96 8.62
C THR A 283 6.36 13.21 7.93
N PHE A 284 5.25 13.10 8.70
CA PHE A 284 3.92 13.44 8.19
C PHE A 284 3.85 14.90 7.67
N ALA A 285 4.52 15.82 8.35
CA ALA A 285 4.58 17.22 7.91
C ALA A 285 5.30 17.39 6.54
N GLN A 286 6.34 16.60 6.27
CA GLN A 286 7.02 16.63 4.97
C GLN A 286 6.12 16.07 3.86
N TRP A 287 5.47 14.93 4.14
CA TRP A 287 4.49 14.34 3.22
C TRP A 287 3.33 15.31 2.95
N ALA A 288 2.73 15.89 3.98
CA ALA A 288 1.57 16.79 3.86
C ALA A 288 1.91 18.05 3.05
N ARG A 289 3.12 18.62 3.21
CA ARG A 289 3.58 19.77 2.37
C ARG A 289 3.70 19.38 0.90
N ALA A 290 4.23 18.19 0.61
CA ALA A 290 4.38 17.70 -0.77
C ALA A 290 3.03 17.42 -1.45
N HIS A 291 1.96 17.18 -0.66
CA HIS A 291 0.62 16.84 -1.13
C HIS A 291 -0.44 17.90 -0.81
N ALA A 292 -0.02 19.10 -0.41
CA ALA A 292 -0.94 20.17 0.02
C ALA A 292 -1.98 20.55 -1.06
N GLU A 293 -1.60 20.47 -2.34
CA GLU A 293 -2.48 20.77 -3.47
C GLU A 293 -3.62 19.73 -3.64
N GLU A 294 -3.48 18.54 -3.08
CA GLU A 294 -4.52 17.51 -3.11
C GLU A 294 -5.66 17.78 -2.11
N PHE A 295 -5.45 18.73 -1.18
CA PHE A 295 -6.44 19.18 -0.20
C PHE A 295 -7.03 20.52 -0.64
N PRO A 296 -8.17 20.51 -1.31
CA PRO A 296 -8.74 21.73 -1.88
C PRO A 296 -9.15 22.71 -0.78
N ARG A 297 -9.07 23.99 -1.11
CA ARG A 297 -9.68 25.05 -0.31
C ARG A 297 -11.19 25.06 -0.57
N PRO A 298 -12.03 25.44 0.44
CA PRO A 298 -13.47 25.63 0.24
C PRO A 298 -13.79 26.64 -0.84
#